data_24c98f3db89280a89b68f2a3cc20332f
#
_entry.id   24c98f3db89280a89b68f2a3cc20332f
#
_cell.length_a   1.000
_cell.length_b   1.000
_cell.length_c   1.000
_cell.angle_alpha   90.00
_cell.angle_beta   90.00
_cell.angle_gamma   90.00
#
_symmetry.space_group_name_H-M   'P 1'
#
loop_
_entity.id
_entity.type
_entity.pdbx_description
1 polymer ?
#
loop_
_entity_poly.entity_id
_entity_poly.type
_entity_poly.pdbx_seq_one_letter_code
_entity_poly.pdbx_strand_id
1 'polypeptide(L)'
;MGGMLAPRIDAEGGNYKGLILMAGTPRKLEEILIEQSEEALSVMKGLARKLVEKQIDKLRRTFDGMYELTDEEAKKKKVGGGTTLYYFKEMGEHAVSDYLTNSQKPMLIMQGDKDFQAKADKDFAAYQQIIGDRPNVTFKLYKNLNHVFVPAIYADITQAKKEYSVEQHIGEAVIGDIANWIMTV
;
A
#
# COMPACT_ATOMS: atom_id res chain seq x y z
N MET A 1 -5.19 -0.40 0.06
CA MET A 1 -6.15 0.15 -0.94
C MET A 1 -6.67 1.53 -0.55
N GLY A 2 -7.38 1.72 0.55
CA GLY A 2 -7.96 3.03 0.92
C GLY A 2 -6.95 4.18 0.91
N GLY A 3 -5.75 3.97 1.43
CA GLY A 3 -4.67 4.97 1.40
C GLY A 3 -4.17 5.34 0.01
N MET A 4 -4.38 4.49 -1.00
CA MET A 4 -4.05 4.78 -2.40
C MET A 4 -5.17 5.56 -3.10
N LEU A 5 -6.43 5.28 -2.76
CA LEU A 5 -7.58 5.87 -3.44
C LEU A 5 -8.03 7.21 -2.84
N ALA A 6 -7.84 7.41 -1.54
CA ALA A 6 -8.36 8.60 -0.85
C ALA A 6 -7.84 9.93 -1.44
N PRO A 7 -6.56 10.10 -1.79
CA PRO A 7 -6.08 11.34 -2.42
C PRO A 7 -6.73 11.60 -3.79
N ARG A 8 -6.93 10.55 -4.60
CA ARG A 8 -7.61 10.66 -5.88
C ARG A 8 -9.09 11.01 -5.71
N ILE A 9 -9.80 10.32 -4.81
CA ILE A 9 -11.22 10.59 -4.56
C ILE A 9 -11.42 12.04 -4.12
N ASP A 10 -10.53 12.57 -3.27
CA ASP A 10 -10.59 13.97 -2.87
C ASP A 10 -10.40 14.92 -4.07
N ALA A 11 -9.39 14.66 -4.89
CA ALA A 11 -9.08 15.48 -6.06
C ALA A 11 -10.18 15.45 -7.14
N GLU A 12 -10.83 14.30 -7.31
CA GLU A 12 -11.89 14.07 -8.31
C GLU A 12 -13.31 14.44 -7.79
N GLY A 13 -13.43 15.17 -6.67
CA GLY A 13 -14.70 15.75 -6.22
C GLY A 13 -15.13 15.36 -4.80
N GLY A 14 -14.33 14.61 -4.05
CA GLY A 14 -14.62 14.25 -2.67
C GLY A 14 -14.68 15.47 -1.73
N ASN A 15 -13.88 16.48 -2.01
CA ASN A 15 -13.84 17.77 -1.29
C ASN A 15 -13.79 17.59 0.23
N TYR A 16 -12.92 16.69 0.71
CA TYR A 16 -12.74 16.45 2.14
C TYR A 16 -12.00 17.61 2.82
N LYS A 17 -12.18 17.78 4.11
CA LYS A 17 -11.42 18.77 4.89
C LYS A 17 -9.95 18.36 5.07
N GLY A 18 -9.69 17.07 5.13
CA GLY A 18 -8.36 16.50 5.24
C GLY A 18 -8.39 14.99 5.01
N LEU A 19 -7.22 14.36 4.97
CA LEU A 19 -7.06 12.94 4.68
C LEU A 19 -6.29 12.23 5.80
N ILE A 20 -6.80 11.07 6.22
CA ILE A 20 -6.07 10.15 7.11
C ILE A 20 -5.68 8.92 6.30
N LEU A 21 -4.38 8.76 6.05
CA LEU A 21 -3.82 7.65 5.28
C LEU A 21 -3.18 6.64 6.23
N MET A 22 -3.91 5.56 6.51
CA MET A 22 -3.48 4.50 7.42
C MET A 22 -2.88 3.33 6.64
N ALA A 23 -1.64 2.96 6.96
CA ALA A 23 -0.91 1.83 6.36
C ALA A 23 -1.03 1.80 4.82
N GLY A 24 -0.93 2.98 4.21
CA GLY A 24 -1.03 3.16 2.77
C GLY A 24 0.31 3.01 2.07
N THR A 25 0.27 3.08 0.75
CA THR A 25 1.46 3.14 -0.10
C THR A 25 1.25 4.12 -1.24
N PRO A 26 2.24 4.96 -1.58
CA PRO A 26 2.23 5.78 -2.79
C PRO A 26 2.90 5.09 -3.97
N ARG A 27 3.41 3.87 -3.79
CA ARG A 27 4.10 3.08 -4.81
C ARG A 27 3.10 2.38 -5.74
N LYS A 28 3.57 1.97 -6.91
CA LYS A 28 2.76 1.23 -7.88
C LYS A 28 2.40 -0.15 -7.38
N LEU A 29 1.16 -0.56 -7.62
CA LEU A 29 0.60 -1.81 -7.09
C LEU A 29 1.29 -3.05 -7.67
N GLU A 30 1.68 -3.00 -8.95
CA GLU A 30 2.43 -4.08 -9.61
C GLU A 30 3.82 -4.28 -9.01
N GLU A 31 4.50 -3.21 -8.62
CA GLU A 31 5.81 -3.29 -7.95
C GLU A 31 5.70 -3.98 -6.59
N ILE A 32 4.68 -3.61 -5.81
CA ILE A 32 4.41 -4.20 -4.50
C ILE A 32 4.07 -5.68 -4.62
N LEU A 33 3.24 -6.04 -5.61
CA LEU A 33 2.86 -7.44 -5.83
C LEU A 33 4.06 -8.31 -6.19
N ILE A 34 4.95 -7.82 -7.04
CA ILE A 34 6.19 -8.52 -7.38
C ILE A 34 7.08 -8.64 -6.14
N GLU A 35 7.31 -7.56 -5.41
CA GLU A 35 8.14 -7.55 -4.21
C GLU A 35 7.65 -8.54 -3.15
N GLN A 36 6.35 -8.53 -2.83
CA GLN A 36 5.75 -9.46 -1.87
C GLN A 36 5.86 -10.92 -2.34
N SER A 37 5.74 -11.15 -3.65
CA SER A 37 5.91 -12.48 -4.24
C SER A 37 7.35 -12.99 -4.12
N GLU A 38 8.33 -12.12 -4.33
CA GLU A 38 9.77 -12.44 -4.18
C GLU A 38 10.14 -12.68 -2.72
N GLU A 39 9.57 -11.91 -1.81
CA GLU A 39 9.78 -12.11 -0.38
C GLU A 39 9.23 -13.48 0.08
N ALA A 40 8.01 -13.80 -0.32
CA ALA A 40 7.44 -15.12 -0.07
C ALA A 40 8.29 -16.25 -0.71
N LEU A 41 8.87 -16.01 -1.88
CA LEU A 41 9.77 -16.93 -2.56
C LEU A 41 11.07 -17.17 -1.79
N SER A 42 11.59 -16.16 -1.08
CA SER A 42 12.89 -16.22 -0.40
C SER A 42 13.00 -17.36 0.62
N VAL A 43 11.88 -17.72 1.25
CA VAL A 43 11.80 -18.81 2.24
C VAL A 43 11.47 -20.19 1.63
N MET A 44 11.16 -20.23 0.33
CA MET A 44 10.82 -21.49 -0.37
C MET A 44 12.06 -22.23 -0.84
N LYS A 45 11.97 -23.56 -0.96
CA LYS A 45 13.06 -24.45 -1.41
C LYS A 45 12.57 -25.46 -2.47
N GLY A 46 13.53 -26.04 -3.19
CA GLY A 46 13.29 -27.15 -4.09
C GLY A 46 12.41 -26.83 -5.31
N LEU A 47 11.59 -27.79 -5.71
CA LEU A 47 10.77 -27.68 -6.93
C LEU A 47 9.69 -26.59 -6.82
N ALA A 48 9.12 -26.43 -5.63
CA ALA A 48 8.10 -25.40 -5.38
C ALA A 48 8.67 -23.98 -5.63
N ARG A 49 9.89 -23.71 -5.19
CA ARG A 49 10.60 -22.45 -5.47
C ARG A 49 10.67 -22.17 -6.97
N LYS A 50 11.15 -23.15 -7.77
CA LYS A 50 11.27 -22.98 -9.23
C LYS A 50 9.94 -22.72 -9.94
N LEU A 51 8.85 -23.29 -9.44
CA LEU A 51 7.52 -23.02 -9.99
C LEU A 51 7.07 -21.60 -9.71
N VAL A 52 7.27 -21.11 -8.48
CA VAL A 52 6.91 -19.74 -8.10
C VAL A 52 7.81 -18.72 -8.79
N GLU A 53 9.11 -18.98 -8.95
CA GLU A 53 10.01 -18.15 -9.76
C GLU A 53 9.47 -17.95 -11.19
N LYS A 54 9.07 -19.02 -11.86
CA LYS A 54 8.46 -18.92 -13.20
C LYS A 54 7.15 -18.13 -13.21
N GLN A 55 6.36 -18.22 -12.14
CA GLN A 55 5.13 -17.42 -12.01
C GLN A 55 5.45 -15.93 -11.85
N ILE A 56 6.45 -15.60 -11.04
CA ILE A 56 6.92 -14.20 -10.87
C ILE A 56 7.45 -13.65 -12.19
N ASP A 57 8.27 -14.41 -12.93
CA ASP A 57 8.76 -14.01 -14.24
C ASP A 57 7.63 -13.81 -15.26
N LYS A 58 6.60 -14.65 -15.20
CA LYS A 58 5.40 -14.46 -16.03
C LYS A 58 4.66 -13.19 -15.63
N LEU A 59 4.54 -12.92 -14.33
CA LEU A 59 3.87 -11.74 -13.79
C LEU A 59 4.61 -10.47 -14.23
N ARG A 60 5.95 -10.43 -14.13
CA ARG A 60 6.78 -9.32 -14.64
C ARG A 60 6.51 -9.05 -16.12
N ARG A 61 6.58 -10.10 -16.96
CA ARG A 61 6.28 -9.96 -18.40
C ARG A 61 4.84 -9.54 -18.68
N THR A 62 3.90 -9.85 -17.79
CA THR A 62 2.51 -9.44 -17.93
C THR A 62 2.34 -7.95 -17.64
N PHE A 63 3.10 -7.40 -16.70
CA PHE A 63 3.10 -5.98 -16.40
C PHE A 63 3.96 -5.17 -17.38
N ASP A 64 4.96 -5.81 -18.00
CA ASP A 64 5.77 -5.17 -19.03
C ASP A 64 4.89 -4.78 -20.23
N GLY A 65 5.00 -3.51 -20.65
CA GLY A 65 4.17 -2.97 -21.73
C GLY A 65 2.68 -2.78 -21.41
N MET A 66 2.21 -2.97 -20.15
CA MET A 66 0.78 -2.85 -19.85
C MET A 66 0.22 -1.45 -20.11
N TYR A 67 1.03 -0.42 -19.95
CA TYR A 67 0.63 0.96 -20.21
C TYR A 67 0.49 1.31 -21.69
N GLU A 68 1.00 0.45 -22.57
CA GLU A 68 0.86 0.58 -24.04
C GLU A 68 -0.45 -0.04 -24.55
N LEU A 69 -1.11 -0.87 -23.73
CA LEU A 69 -2.37 -1.53 -24.10
C LEU A 69 -3.54 -0.55 -24.01
N THR A 70 -4.52 -0.74 -24.89
CA THR A 70 -5.83 -0.13 -24.71
C THR A 70 -6.54 -0.72 -23.48
N ASP A 71 -7.48 0.01 -22.90
CA ASP A 71 -8.26 -0.48 -21.75
C ASP A 71 -8.99 -1.78 -22.06
N GLU A 72 -9.53 -1.89 -23.28
CA GLU A 72 -10.24 -3.12 -23.70
C GLU A 72 -9.33 -4.33 -23.82
N GLU A 73 -8.08 -4.14 -24.24
CA GLU A 73 -7.07 -5.20 -24.24
C GLU A 73 -6.64 -5.59 -22.83
N ALA A 74 -6.43 -4.59 -21.96
CA ALA A 74 -6.05 -4.81 -20.57
C ALA A 74 -7.17 -5.51 -19.77
N LYS A 75 -8.44 -5.19 -20.01
CA LYS A 75 -9.61 -5.87 -19.40
C LYS A 75 -9.70 -7.36 -19.76
N LYS A 76 -9.22 -7.77 -20.93
CA LYS A 76 -9.22 -9.18 -21.38
C LYS A 76 -8.09 -10.00 -20.75
N LYS A 77 -7.02 -9.37 -20.28
CA LYS A 77 -5.87 -10.05 -19.67
C LYS A 77 -6.06 -10.21 -18.16
N LYS A 78 -5.99 -11.44 -17.66
CA LYS A 78 -6.08 -11.74 -16.22
C LYS A 78 -4.69 -11.88 -15.61
N VAL A 79 -4.48 -11.28 -14.45
CA VAL A 79 -3.24 -11.35 -13.67
C VAL A 79 -3.29 -12.52 -12.67
N GLY A 80 -4.40 -12.68 -11.98
CA GLY A 80 -4.62 -13.73 -11.00
C GLY A 80 -5.80 -13.40 -10.09
N GLY A 81 -6.35 -14.38 -9.38
CA GLY A 81 -7.44 -14.15 -8.43
C GLY A 81 -8.70 -13.46 -8.98
N GLY A 82 -8.92 -13.52 -10.29
CA GLY A 82 -10.03 -12.82 -10.95
C GLY A 82 -9.73 -11.38 -11.35
N THR A 83 -8.59 -10.81 -10.94
CA THR A 83 -8.18 -9.44 -11.24
C THR A 83 -7.67 -9.33 -12.68
N THR A 84 -8.07 -8.28 -13.40
CA THR A 84 -7.60 -7.99 -14.75
C THR A 84 -6.37 -7.10 -14.75
N LEU A 85 -5.62 -7.09 -15.84
CA LEU A 85 -4.47 -6.20 -16.03
C LEU A 85 -4.91 -4.73 -16.05
N TYR A 86 -6.13 -4.45 -16.51
CA TYR A 86 -6.72 -3.12 -16.48
C TYR A 86 -6.72 -2.49 -15.09
N TYR A 87 -6.97 -3.28 -14.05
CA TYR A 87 -6.95 -2.78 -12.67
C TYR A 87 -5.59 -2.19 -12.29
N PHE A 88 -4.50 -2.87 -12.64
CA PHE A 88 -3.14 -2.39 -12.38
C PHE A 88 -2.78 -1.19 -13.26
N LYS A 89 -3.13 -1.25 -14.55
CA LYS A 89 -2.93 -0.16 -15.50
C LYS A 89 -3.61 1.11 -15.01
N GLU A 90 -4.89 1.04 -14.70
CA GLU A 90 -5.69 2.17 -14.23
C GLU A 90 -5.14 2.76 -12.93
N MET A 91 -4.78 1.91 -11.97
CA MET A 91 -4.16 2.35 -10.71
C MET A 91 -2.80 3.02 -10.93
N GLY A 92 -2.01 2.57 -11.89
CA GLY A 92 -0.70 3.13 -12.19
C GLY A 92 -0.75 4.40 -13.04
N GLU A 93 -1.75 4.55 -13.93
CA GLU A 93 -2.01 5.78 -14.69
C GLU A 93 -2.53 6.91 -13.79
N HIS A 94 -3.12 6.56 -12.66
CA HIS A 94 -3.56 7.49 -11.63
C HIS A 94 -2.66 7.37 -10.38
N ALA A 95 -1.38 7.64 -10.56
CA ALA A 95 -0.39 7.47 -9.51
C ALA A 95 -0.72 8.32 -8.27
N VAL A 96 -0.69 7.69 -7.10
CA VAL A 96 -0.97 8.36 -5.81
C VAL A 96 -0.04 9.55 -5.58
N SER A 97 1.22 9.44 -6.02
CA SER A 97 2.23 10.51 -5.95
C SER A 97 1.77 11.82 -6.57
N ASP A 98 1.06 11.75 -7.70
CA ASP A 98 0.61 12.96 -8.41
C ASP A 98 -0.48 13.70 -7.64
N TYR A 99 -1.41 12.96 -7.07
CA TYR A 99 -2.46 13.54 -6.21
C TYR A 99 -1.90 14.09 -4.90
N LEU A 100 -0.93 13.40 -4.28
CA LEU A 100 -0.27 13.87 -3.07
C LEU A 100 0.55 15.14 -3.31
N THR A 101 1.29 15.20 -4.42
CA THR A 101 2.10 16.37 -4.79
C THR A 101 1.24 17.62 -5.00
N ASN A 102 0.08 17.46 -5.61
CA ASN A 102 -0.81 18.57 -5.95
C ASN A 102 -1.80 18.95 -4.82
N SER A 103 -2.02 18.06 -3.85
CA SER A 103 -2.94 18.32 -2.75
C SER A 103 -2.37 19.34 -1.76
N GLN A 104 -3.19 20.30 -1.36
CA GLN A 104 -2.90 21.26 -0.26
C GLN A 104 -3.69 20.92 1.02
N LYS A 105 -4.34 19.78 1.06
CA LYS A 105 -5.16 19.38 2.21
C LYS A 105 -4.30 18.99 3.40
N PRO A 106 -4.79 19.21 4.63
CA PRO A 106 -4.20 18.58 5.82
C PRO A 106 -4.18 17.07 5.68
N MET A 107 -3.07 16.45 6.09
CA MET A 107 -2.94 14.98 6.03
C MET A 107 -2.36 14.44 7.34
N LEU A 108 -2.91 13.31 7.78
CA LEU A 108 -2.32 12.46 8.81
C LEU A 108 -1.91 11.14 8.15
N ILE A 109 -0.61 10.88 8.10
CA ILE A 109 -0.04 9.67 7.50
C ILE A 109 0.50 8.78 8.61
N MET A 110 -0.07 7.57 8.70
CA MET A 110 0.13 6.67 9.83
C MET A 110 0.65 5.33 9.35
N GLN A 111 1.66 4.78 10.03
CA GLN A 111 2.28 3.50 9.69
C GLN A 111 2.74 2.76 10.93
N GLY A 112 2.59 1.42 10.93
CA GLY A 112 3.26 0.54 11.89
C GLY A 112 4.67 0.19 11.40
N ASP A 113 5.68 0.19 12.29
CA ASP A 113 7.07 -0.14 11.91
C ASP A 113 7.29 -1.64 11.63
N LYS A 114 6.30 -2.48 11.99
CA LYS A 114 6.28 -3.92 11.73
C LYS A 114 5.26 -4.33 10.66
N ASP A 115 4.81 -3.36 9.88
CA ASP A 115 3.96 -3.64 8.74
C ASP A 115 4.77 -4.36 7.64
N PHE A 116 4.39 -5.59 7.33
CA PHE A 116 5.00 -6.39 6.27
C PHE A 116 4.29 -6.27 4.92
N GLN A 117 3.15 -5.59 4.86
CA GLN A 117 2.40 -5.36 3.62
C GLN A 117 2.76 -4.01 2.97
N ALA A 118 2.73 -2.94 3.77
CA ALA A 118 3.19 -1.61 3.38
C ALA A 118 4.36 -1.24 4.31
N LYS A 119 5.58 -1.40 3.83
CA LYS A 119 6.77 -1.34 4.68
C LYS A 119 7.15 0.08 5.04
N ALA A 120 7.48 0.31 6.30
CA ALA A 120 7.84 1.63 6.80
C ALA A 120 9.08 2.21 6.11
N ASP A 121 10.09 1.40 5.85
CA ASP A 121 11.34 1.78 5.18
C ASP A 121 11.17 2.09 3.68
N LYS A 122 10.07 1.68 3.07
CA LYS A 122 9.76 1.90 1.65
C LYS A 122 8.54 2.80 1.47
N ASP A 123 7.40 2.39 1.99
CA ASP A 123 6.12 3.04 1.70
C ASP A 123 5.92 4.31 2.52
N PHE A 124 6.20 4.26 3.84
CA PHE A 124 6.15 5.45 4.68
C PHE A 124 7.27 6.45 4.31
N ALA A 125 8.48 5.95 4.04
CA ALA A 125 9.58 6.77 3.54
C ALA A 125 9.24 7.42 2.18
N ALA A 126 8.56 6.72 1.29
CA ALA A 126 8.11 7.29 0.01
C ALA A 126 7.09 8.42 0.20
N TYR A 127 6.14 8.29 1.14
CA TYR A 127 5.27 9.42 1.50
C TYR A 127 6.05 10.63 1.97
N GLN A 128 7.05 10.43 2.83
CA GLN A 128 7.90 11.53 3.32
C GLN A 128 8.70 12.20 2.20
N GLN A 129 9.21 11.43 1.25
CA GLN A 129 9.93 11.95 0.08
C GLN A 129 9.03 12.75 -0.86
N ILE A 130 7.80 12.28 -1.13
CA ILE A 130 6.85 12.94 -2.04
C ILE A 130 6.31 14.23 -1.43
N ILE A 131 5.99 14.20 -0.14
CA ILE A 131 5.30 15.30 0.54
C ILE A 131 6.29 16.31 1.12
N GLY A 132 7.45 15.85 1.58
CA GLY A 132 8.44 16.70 2.25
C GLY A 132 7.93 17.31 3.57
N ASP A 133 8.48 18.46 3.92
CA ASP A 133 8.21 19.14 5.20
C ASP A 133 7.00 20.09 5.12
N ARG A 134 5.88 19.62 4.55
CA ARG A 134 4.66 20.45 4.50
C ARG A 134 4.08 20.63 5.91
N PRO A 135 3.80 21.90 6.34
CA PRO A 135 3.38 22.19 7.71
C PRO A 135 2.00 21.64 8.07
N ASN A 136 1.16 21.34 7.07
CA ASN A 136 -0.17 20.78 7.24
C ASN A 136 -0.21 19.25 7.13
N VAL A 137 0.95 18.58 7.12
CA VAL A 137 1.03 17.13 7.07
C VAL A 137 1.73 16.60 8.32
N THR A 138 1.08 15.64 8.96
CA THR A 138 1.60 14.95 10.14
C THR A 138 1.94 13.52 9.81
N PHE A 139 3.16 13.08 10.13
CA PHE A 139 3.63 11.71 9.99
C PHE A 139 3.70 11.03 11.35
N LYS A 140 3.11 9.85 11.47
CA LYS A 140 3.11 9.03 12.70
C LYS A 140 3.58 7.60 12.40
N LEU A 141 4.73 7.23 12.95
CA LEU A 141 5.26 5.87 12.89
C LEU A 141 5.09 5.22 14.26
N TYR A 142 4.37 4.10 14.32
CA TYR A 142 4.06 3.39 15.56
C TYR A 142 4.96 2.19 15.74
N LYS A 143 5.67 2.15 16.86
CA LYS A 143 6.59 1.08 17.19
C LYS A 143 5.85 -0.23 17.50
N ASN A 144 6.35 -1.32 16.96
CA ASN A 144 5.84 -2.69 17.15
C ASN A 144 4.40 -2.93 16.68
N LEU A 145 3.82 -2.05 15.85
CA LEU A 145 2.50 -2.29 15.25
C LEU A 145 2.62 -2.80 13.82
N ASN A 146 1.67 -3.66 13.44
CA ASN A 146 1.55 -4.23 12.10
C ASN A 146 0.61 -3.40 11.20
N HIS A 147 0.24 -3.95 10.04
CA HIS A 147 -0.61 -3.30 9.01
C HIS A 147 -1.98 -2.85 9.52
N VAL A 148 -2.56 -3.55 10.48
CA VAL A 148 -3.87 -3.20 11.07
C VAL A 148 -3.74 -2.48 12.41
N PHE A 149 -2.56 -1.97 12.71
CA PHE A 149 -2.24 -1.19 13.91
C PHE A 149 -2.47 -1.93 15.24
N VAL A 150 -2.30 -3.25 15.22
CA VAL A 150 -2.23 -4.06 16.43
C VAL A 150 -0.78 -4.51 16.69
N PRO A 151 -0.41 -4.94 17.90
CA PRO A 151 0.92 -5.43 18.19
C PRO A 151 1.34 -6.57 17.26
N ALA A 152 2.48 -6.41 16.60
CA ALA A 152 3.01 -7.42 15.68
C ALA A 152 3.55 -8.62 16.45
N ILE A 153 3.23 -9.83 16.00
CA ILE A 153 3.67 -11.11 16.59
C ILE A 153 4.74 -11.74 15.70
N TYR A 154 4.47 -11.88 14.42
CA TYR A 154 5.37 -12.53 13.45
C TYR A 154 6.09 -11.51 12.56
N ALA A 155 5.41 -10.42 12.19
CA ALA A 155 5.91 -9.37 11.28
C ALA A 155 6.48 -9.93 9.95
N ASP A 156 5.85 -10.98 9.41
CA ASP A 156 6.32 -11.75 8.27
C ASP A 156 5.15 -12.09 7.34
N ILE A 157 5.29 -11.76 6.06
CA ILE A 157 4.24 -11.99 5.05
C ILE A 157 3.88 -13.47 4.90
N THR A 158 4.83 -14.38 5.11
CA THR A 158 4.58 -15.84 5.04
C THR A 158 3.77 -16.35 6.22
N GLN A 159 3.69 -15.58 7.31
CA GLN A 159 2.91 -15.85 8.51
C GLN A 159 1.63 -15.01 8.60
N ALA A 160 1.28 -14.25 7.56
CA ALA A 160 0.16 -13.31 7.56
C ALA A 160 -1.15 -13.91 8.09
N LYS A 161 -1.47 -15.15 7.69
CA LYS A 161 -2.67 -15.84 8.17
C LYS A 161 -2.66 -16.06 9.69
N LYS A 162 -1.51 -16.37 10.27
CA LYS A 162 -1.36 -16.55 11.73
C LYS A 162 -1.40 -15.22 12.44
N GLU A 163 -0.70 -14.21 11.89
CA GLU A 163 -0.69 -12.84 12.41
C GLU A 163 -2.12 -12.32 12.62
N TYR A 164 -2.96 -12.42 11.58
CA TYR A 164 -4.33 -11.89 11.59
C TYR A 164 -5.37 -12.83 12.20
N SER A 165 -4.99 -14.04 12.63
CA SER A 165 -5.90 -14.94 13.35
C SER A 165 -5.95 -14.71 14.85
N VAL A 166 -5.01 -13.91 15.37
CA VAL A 166 -4.94 -13.57 16.81
C VAL A 166 -5.85 -12.38 17.09
N GLU A 167 -6.77 -12.53 18.00
CA GLU A 167 -7.63 -11.44 18.45
C GLU A 167 -6.80 -10.38 19.19
N GLN A 168 -6.83 -9.15 18.71
CA GLN A 168 -6.11 -8.02 19.28
C GLN A 168 -6.89 -6.73 19.04
N HIS A 169 -6.54 -5.68 19.76
CA HIS A 169 -7.14 -4.36 19.63
C HIS A 169 -6.12 -3.35 19.06
N ILE A 170 -6.64 -2.40 18.27
CA ILE A 170 -5.84 -1.27 17.78
C ILE A 170 -5.25 -0.53 18.97
N GLY A 171 -3.98 -0.15 18.87
CA GLY A 171 -3.29 0.58 19.91
C GLY A 171 -3.99 1.90 20.29
N GLU A 172 -4.18 2.17 21.58
CA GLU A 172 -4.87 3.38 22.06
C GLU A 172 -4.24 4.67 21.55
N ALA A 173 -2.91 4.71 21.41
CA ALA A 173 -2.21 5.85 20.82
C ALA A 173 -2.63 6.17 19.39
N VAL A 174 -2.94 5.14 18.59
CA VAL A 174 -3.42 5.30 17.21
C VAL A 174 -4.80 5.98 17.20
N ILE A 175 -5.70 5.49 18.04
CA ILE A 175 -7.06 6.05 18.17
C ILE A 175 -6.99 7.48 18.69
N GLY A 176 -6.16 7.74 19.71
CA GLY A 176 -5.96 9.06 20.28
C GLY A 176 -5.39 10.06 19.27
N ASP A 177 -4.40 9.68 18.48
CA ASP A 177 -3.82 10.52 17.44
C ASP A 177 -4.84 10.88 16.34
N ILE A 178 -5.67 9.92 15.92
CA ILE A 178 -6.77 10.17 14.98
C ILE A 178 -7.76 11.17 15.54
N ALA A 179 -8.23 10.93 16.77
CA ALA A 179 -9.22 11.80 17.42
C ALA A 179 -8.67 13.24 17.58
N ASN A 180 -7.44 13.36 18.08
CA ASN A 180 -6.80 14.67 18.26
C ASN A 180 -6.63 15.40 16.91
N TRP A 181 -6.19 14.69 15.86
CA TRP A 181 -5.99 15.30 14.55
C TRP A 181 -7.31 15.81 13.95
N ILE A 182 -8.39 15.03 14.04
CA ILE A 182 -9.73 15.43 13.55
C ILE A 182 -10.20 16.74 14.20
N MET A 183 -9.83 16.97 15.46
CA MET A 183 -10.22 18.20 16.18
C MET A 183 -9.41 19.44 15.75
N THR A 184 -8.36 19.27 14.94
CA THR A 184 -7.50 20.38 14.47
C THR A 184 -7.79 20.81 13.04
N VAL A 185 -8.63 20.09 12.28
CA VAL A 185 -8.94 20.33 10.85
C VAL A 185 -10.44 20.68 10.58
#